data_89a28f05ee51c6799c474aabe1a38d1a
#
_entry.id   89a28f05ee51c6799c474aabe1a38d1a
#
_cell.length_a   1.000
_cell.length_b   1.000
_cell.length_c   1.000
_cell.angle_alpha   90.00
_cell.angle_beta   90.00
_cell.angle_gamma   90.00
#
_symmetry.space_group_name_H-M   'P 1'
#
loop_
_entity.id
_entity.type
_entity.pdbx_description
1 polymer ?
#
loop_
_entity_poly.entity_id
_entity_poly.type
_entity_poly.pdbx_seq_one_letter_code
_entity_poly.pdbx_strand_id
1 'polypeptide(L)'
;MLALAADENFNNDILRGLLRRKPNLNLVRIQDAGLSGADDATVLEWAARENRVLITHDVSTITFHAMERVREGKRMPGVFEVSRSVPVKAAIEDLLLLSECSLEAEWEGQIRYLPLR
;
A
#
# COMPACT_ATOMS: atom_id res chain seq x y z
N MET A 1 10.81 9.84 -1.49
CA MET A 1 10.44 8.42 -1.37
C MET A 1 9.14 8.28 -0.62
N LEU A 2 8.27 7.37 -1.04
CA LEU A 2 6.97 7.19 -0.40
C LEU A 2 7.09 6.45 0.92
N ALA A 3 6.21 6.78 1.87
CA ALA A 3 5.96 5.98 3.06
C ALA A 3 4.87 4.95 2.70
N LEU A 4 5.10 3.70 3.02
CA LEU A 4 4.21 2.60 2.67
C LEU A 4 3.64 1.92 3.91
N ALA A 5 2.47 1.34 3.77
CA ALA A 5 1.88 0.46 4.79
C ALA A 5 1.46 -0.82 4.09
N ALA A 6 1.77 -1.97 4.69
CA ALA A 6 1.39 -3.25 4.13
C ALA A 6 0.18 -3.80 4.85
N ASP A 7 -0.84 -4.17 4.08
CA ASP A 7 -2.05 -4.81 4.59
C ASP A 7 -1.70 -6.09 5.33
N GLU A 8 -2.56 -6.51 6.26
CA GLU A 8 -2.26 -7.61 7.19
C GLU A 8 -1.91 -8.92 6.47
N ASN A 9 -2.59 -9.21 5.38
CA ASN A 9 -2.39 -10.46 4.62
C ASN A 9 -1.45 -10.29 3.42
N PHE A 10 -0.68 -9.21 3.40
CA PHE A 10 0.25 -9.00 2.29
C PHE A 10 1.38 -10.03 2.35
N ASN A 11 1.82 -10.49 1.18
CA ASN A 11 2.81 -11.55 1.04
C ASN A 11 4.14 -11.16 1.70
N ASN A 12 4.54 -11.89 2.74
CA ASN A 12 5.78 -11.61 3.47
C ASN A 12 7.04 -11.79 2.62
N ASP A 13 7.00 -12.63 1.59
CA ASP A 13 8.15 -12.79 0.70
C ASP A 13 8.42 -11.50 -0.07
N ILE A 14 7.37 -10.80 -0.46
CA ILE A 14 7.52 -9.50 -1.11
C ILE A 14 8.09 -8.49 -0.11
N LEU A 15 7.56 -8.46 1.12
CA LEU A 15 8.04 -7.51 2.14
C LEU A 15 9.50 -7.76 2.48
N ARG A 16 9.90 -9.01 2.66
CA ARG A 16 11.30 -9.34 2.93
C ARG A 16 12.21 -8.94 1.78
N GLY A 17 11.76 -9.17 0.55
CA GLY A 17 12.52 -8.77 -0.63
C GLY A 17 12.70 -7.27 -0.75
N LEU A 18 11.65 -6.50 -0.44
CA LEU A 18 11.72 -5.04 -0.43
C LEU A 18 12.75 -4.56 0.59
N LEU A 19 12.68 -5.07 1.81
CA LEU A 19 13.57 -4.62 2.88
C LEU A 19 15.00 -5.12 2.69
N ARG A 20 15.19 -6.25 2.02
CA ARG A 20 16.54 -6.71 1.67
C ARG A 20 17.20 -5.79 0.65
N ARG A 21 16.43 -5.35 -0.34
CA ARG A 21 16.93 -4.44 -1.36
C ARG A 21 17.10 -3.02 -0.85
N LYS A 22 16.23 -2.60 0.06
CA LYS A 22 16.25 -1.23 0.59
C LYS A 22 15.94 -1.27 2.08
N PRO A 23 16.97 -1.52 2.90
CA PRO A 23 16.76 -1.70 4.35
C PRO A 23 16.15 -0.49 5.06
N ASN A 24 16.33 0.71 4.52
CA ASN A 24 15.77 1.93 5.11
C ASN A 24 14.45 2.36 4.48
N LEU A 25 13.81 1.48 3.72
CA LEU A 25 12.49 1.77 3.14
C LEU A 25 11.49 2.03 4.28
N ASN A 26 10.72 3.11 4.14
CA ASN A 26 9.70 3.45 5.14
C ASN A 26 8.47 2.58 4.89
N LEU A 27 8.44 1.43 5.52
CA LEU A 27 7.41 0.42 5.34
C LEU A 27 7.00 -0.11 6.70
N VAL A 28 5.70 -0.05 7.01
CA VAL A 28 5.13 -0.55 8.26
C VAL A 28 4.04 -1.56 7.91
N ARG A 29 4.05 -2.72 8.56
CA ARG A 29 2.92 -3.64 8.46
C ARG A 29 1.83 -3.16 9.43
N ILE A 30 0.57 -3.20 8.98
CA ILE A 30 -0.51 -2.67 9.83
C ILE A 30 -0.63 -3.43 11.14
N GLN A 31 -0.36 -4.74 11.17
CA GLN A 31 -0.41 -5.51 12.40
C GLN A 31 0.65 -5.07 13.40
N ASP A 32 1.79 -4.57 12.91
CA ASP A 32 2.84 -4.05 13.78
C ASP A 32 2.50 -2.65 14.33
N ALA A 33 1.53 -2.00 13.73
CA ALA A 33 1.03 -0.69 14.19
C ALA A 33 -0.16 -0.84 15.14
N GLY A 34 -0.46 -2.06 15.58
CA GLY A 34 -1.57 -2.30 16.50
C GLY A 34 -2.92 -2.45 15.83
N LEU A 35 -2.95 -2.69 14.51
CA LEU A 35 -4.19 -2.74 13.74
C LEU A 35 -4.57 -4.15 13.30
N SER A 36 -3.99 -5.19 13.94
CA SER A 36 -4.34 -6.56 13.62
C SER A 36 -5.85 -6.77 13.81
N GLY A 37 -6.51 -7.29 12.77
CA GLY A 37 -7.95 -7.52 12.80
C GLY A 37 -8.81 -6.28 12.60
N ALA A 38 -8.22 -5.10 12.39
CA ALA A 38 -8.98 -3.88 12.14
C ALA A 38 -9.69 -3.97 10.80
N ASP A 39 -10.85 -3.30 10.70
CA ASP A 39 -11.58 -3.28 9.44
C ASP A 39 -10.92 -2.32 8.44
N ASP A 40 -11.33 -2.43 7.17
CA ASP A 40 -10.70 -1.68 6.09
C ASP A 40 -10.85 -0.17 6.27
N ALA A 41 -11.98 0.29 6.76
CA ALA A 41 -12.19 1.72 6.98
C ALA A 41 -11.21 2.26 8.02
N THR A 42 -10.98 1.50 9.09
CA THR A 42 -10.03 1.88 10.15
C THR A 42 -8.60 1.90 9.61
N VAL A 43 -8.23 0.89 8.82
CA VAL A 43 -6.90 0.82 8.22
C VAL A 43 -6.65 2.01 7.31
N LEU A 44 -7.61 2.36 6.48
CA LEU A 44 -7.48 3.49 5.55
C LEU A 44 -7.45 4.83 6.28
N GLU A 45 -8.20 4.97 7.37
CA GLU A 45 -8.16 6.18 8.20
C GLU A 45 -6.76 6.35 8.82
N TRP A 46 -6.20 5.28 9.35
CA TRP A 46 -4.86 5.29 9.91
C TRP A 46 -3.81 5.64 8.84
N ALA A 47 -3.91 5.01 7.66
CA ALA A 47 -2.98 5.26 6.57
C ALA A 47 -3.01 6.73 6.15
N ALA A 48 -4.19 7.33 6.13
CA ALA A 48 -4.34 8.75 5.81
C ALA A 48 -3.68 9.64 6.86
N ARG A 49 -3.88 9.33 8.15
CA ARG A 49 -3.25 10.10 9.23
C ARG A 49 -1.73 10.00 9.19
N GLU A 50 -1.21 8.83 8.81
CA GLU A 50 0.23 8.59 8.72
C GLU A 50 0.82 9.00 7.37
N ASN A 51 -0.02 9.43 6.44
CA ASN A 51 0.37 9.78 5.07
C ASN A 51 1.11 8.64 4.38
N ARG A 52 0.54 7.43 4.46
CA ARG A 52 1.14 6.22 3.89
C ARG A 52 0.30 5.70 2.74
N VAL A 53 0.96 5.25 1.68
CA VAL A 53 0.31 4.51 0.60
C VAL A 53 0.16 3.06 1.05
N LEU A 54 -1.04 2.52 0.96
CA LEU A 54 -1.32 1.14 1.37
C LEU A 54 -1.02 0.18 0.23
N ILE A 55 -0.26 -0.87 0.51
CA ILE A 55 -0.06 -1.96 -0.46
C ILE A 55 -0.88 -3.16 -0.01
N THR A 56 -1.64 -3.74 -0.94
CA THR A 56 -2.61 -4.79 -0.62
C THR A 56 -2.80 -5.74 -1.78
N HIS A 57 -3.26 -6.96 -1.49
CA HIS A 57 -3.75 -7.89 -2.50
C HIS A 57 -5.28 -7.85 -2.65
N ASP A 58 -5.97 -7.13 -1.77
CA ASP A 58 -7.43 -7.09 -1.77
C ASP A 58 -7.94 -6.20 -2.90
N VAL A 59 -8.66 -6.80 -3.85
CA VAL A 59 -9.16 -6.10 -5.04
C VAL A 59 -10.62 -5.65 -4.89
N SER A 60 -11.26 -5.89 -3.75
CA SER A 60 -12.68 -5.59 -3.58
C SER A 60 -12.95 -4.65 -2.41
N THR A 61 -12.76 -5.08 -1.16
CA THR A 61 -13.19 -4.30 0.00
C THR A 61 -12.31 -3.08 0.25
N ILE A 62 -10.99 -3.22 0.17
CA ILE A 62 -10.08 -2.08 0.34
C ILE A 62 -10.33 -1.04 -0.76
N THR A 63 -10.48 -1.49 -2.00
CA THR A 63 -10.74 -0.59 -3.12
C THR A 63 -12.04 0.17 -2.92
N PHE A 64 -13.09 -0.53 -2.51
CA PHE A 64 -14.38 0.09 -2.25
C PHE A 64 -14.26 1.18 -1.18
N HIS A 65 -13.67 0.86 -0.04
CA HIS A 65 -13.56 1.82 1.07
C HIS A 65 -12.63 2.97 0.74
N ALA A 66 -11.56 2.72 -0.03
CA ALA A 66 -10.65 3.79 -0.46
C ALA A 66 -11.40 4.81 -1.32
N MET A 67 -12.21 4.34 -2.26
CA MET A 67 -12.95 5.24 -3.14
C MET A 67 -14.10 5.94 -2.41
N GLU A 68 -14.67 5.30 -1.39
CA GLU A 68 -15.66 5.96 -0.54
C GLU A 68 -15.04 7.16 0.16
N ARG A 69 -13.80 7.04 0.67
CA ARG A 69 -13.11 8.16 1.28
C ARG A 69 -12.97 9.32 0.29
N VAL A 70 -12.57 9.01 -0.94
CA VAL A 70 -12.42 10.03 -1.99
C VAL A 70 -13.75 10.75 -2.25
N ARG A 71 -14.83 9.97 -2.36
CA ARG A 71 -16.16 10.54 -2.59
C ARG A 71 -16.60 11.45 -1.44
N GLU A 72 -16.21 11.12 -0.21
CA GLU A 72 -16.56 11.89 0.98
C GLU A 72 -15.63 13.09 1.20
N GLY A 73 -14.70 13.33 0.29
CA GLY A 73 -13.74 14.42 0.42
C GLY A 73 -12.65 14.18 1.46
N LYS A 74 -12.46 12.93 1.91
CA LYS A 74 -11.44 12.60 2.88
C LYS A 74 -10.14 12.25 2.18
N ARG A 75 -9.01 12.49 2.87
CA ARG A 75 -7.71 12.13 2.34
C ARG A 75 -7.58 10.63 2.14
N MET A 76 -6.96 10.26 1.05
CA MET A 76 -6.60 8.87 0.75
C MET A 76 -5.26 8.91 0.01
N PRO A 77 -4.13 8.70 0.73
CA PRO A 77 -2.78 8.92 0.14
C PRO A 77 -2.46 8.06 -1.07
N GLY A 78 -3.16 6.93 -1.23
CA GLY A 78 -2.99 6.06 -2.37
C GLY A 78 -3.06 4.60 -1.96
N VAL A 79 -3.40 3.75 -2.93
CA VAL A 79 -3.40 2.30 -2.76
C VAL A 79 -2.70 1.69 -3.95
N PHE A 80 -1.74 0.79 -3.69
CA PHE A 80 -1.14 -0.03 -4.72
C PHE A 80 -1.70 -1.43 -4.58
N GLU A 81 -2.45 -1.87 -5.58
CA GLU A 81 -3.05 -3.19 -5.60
C GLU A 81 -2.17 -4.16 -6.35
N VAL A 82 -1.69 -5.18 -5.65
CA VAL A 82 -0.80 -6.18 -6.22
C VAL A 82 -1.60 -7.46 -6.42
N SER A 83 -1.87 -7.83 -7.68
CA SER A 83 -2.53 -9.10 -7.96
C SER A 83 -1.70 -10.26 -7.41
N ARG A 84 -2.36 -11.26 -6.83
CA ARG A 84 -1.65 -12.43 -6.32
C ARG A 84 -0.99 -13.26 -7.41
N SER A 85 -1.35 -13.03 -8.67
CA SER A 85 -0.72 -13.70 -9.81
C SER A 85 0.60 -13.06 -10.23
N VAL A 86 0.94 -11.89 -9.69
CA VAL A 86 2.21 -11.23 -10.02
C VAL A 86 3.35 -11.98 -9.34
N PRO A 87 4.39 -12.40 -10.08
CA PRO A 87 5.55 -13.04 -9.46
C PRO A 87 6.18 -12.15 -8.39
N VAL A 88 6.67 -12.76 -7.32
CA VAL A 88 7.24 -12.02 -6.19
C VAL A 88 8.31 -11.03 -6.65
N LYS A 89 9.23 -11.47 -7.51
CA LYS A 89 10.30 -10.60 -7.99
C LYS A 89 9.77 -9.39 -8.74
N ALA A 90 8.77 -9.59 -9.58
CA ALA A 90 8.17 -8.49 -10.35
C ALA A 90 7.47 -7.50 -9.42
N ALA A 91 6.76 -8.00 -8.40
CA ALA A 91 6.11 -7.14 -7.41
C ALA A 91 7.14 -6.30 -6.66
N ILE A 92 8.26 -6.92 -6.25
CA ILE A 92 9.34 -6.21 -5.55
C ILE A 92 9.87 -5.09 -6.44
N GLU A 93 10.17 -5.39 -7.70
CA GLU A 93 10.73 -4.40 -8.62
C GLU A 93 9.77 -3.23 -8.86
N ASP A 94 8.49 -3.53 -9.07
CA ASP A 94 7.48 -2.50 -9.30
C ASP A 94 7.29 -1.62 -8.07
N LEU A 95 7.22 -2.22 -6.88
CA LEU A 95 7.03 -1.45 -5.65
C LEU A 95 8.23 -0.58 -5.33
N LEU A 96 9.45 -1.09 -5.57
CA LEU A 96 10.64 -0.27 -5.38
C LEU A 96 10.65 0.91 -6.35
N LEU A 97 10.31 0.66 -7.60
CA LEU A 97 10.25 1.72 -8.60
C LEU A 97 9.24 2.80 -8.20
N LEU A 98 8.04 2.40 -7.80
CA LEU A 98 7.03 3.35 -7.36
C LEU A 98 7.47 4.12 -6.12
N SER A 99 8.07 3.44 -5.13
CA SER A 99 8.47 4.11 -3.90
C SER A 99 9.58 5.11 -4.11
N GLU A 100 10.50 4.83 -5.03
CA GLU A 100 11.69 5.66 -5.26
C GLU A 100 11.45 6.77 -6.26
N CYS A 101 10.57 6.55 -7.24
CA CYS A 101 10.39 7.48 -8.36
C CYS A 101 9.13 8.32 -8.25
N SER A 102 8.27 8.07 -7.25
CA SER A 102 7.05 8.87 -7.10
C SER A 102 7.32 10.11 -6.27
N LEU A 103 6.65 11.18 -6.61
CA LEU A 103 6.67 12.41 -5.83
C LEU A 103 5.71 12.27 -4.65
N GLU A 104 5.94 13.05 -3.59
CA GLU A 104 5.03 13.09 -2.46
C GLU A 104 3.66 13.53 -2.95
N ALA A 105 2.62 12.86 -2.45
CA ALA A 105 1.22 13.11 -2.81
C ALA A 105 0.85 12.81 -4.27
N GLU A 106 1.76 12.23 -5.03
CA GLU A 106 1.46 11.89 -6.43
C GLU A 106 0.26 10.96 -6.56
N TRP A 107 0.08 10.06 -5.59
CA TRP A 107 -0.97 9.03 -5.64
C TRP A 107 -2.20 9.39 -4.79
N GLU A 108 -2.25 10.61 -4.29
CA GLU A 108 -3.40 11.05 -3.49
C GLU A 108 -4.70 10.84 -4.25
N GLY A 109 -5.62 10.11 -3.64
CA GLY A 109 -6.93 9.83 -4.22
C GLY A 109 -6.93 8.76 -5.32
N GLN A 110 -5.82 8.06 -5.51
CA GLN A 110 -5.69 7.14 -6.63
C GLN A 110 -5.39 5.71 -6.19
N ILE A 111 -5.82 4.76 -7.03
CA ILE A 111 -5.48 3.35 -6.88
C ILE A 111 -4.67 2.96 -8.11
N ARG A 112 -3.49 2.38 -7.86
CA ARG A 112 -2.65 1.88 -8.93
C ARG A 112 -2.60 0.36 -8.88
N TYR A 113 -2.91 -0.27 -9.99
CA TYR A 113 -2.89 -1.74 -10.09
C TYR A 113 -1.54 -2.20 -10.62
N LEU A 114 -0.95 -3.22 -9.98
CA LEU A 114 0.27 -3.84 -10.43
C LEU A 114 -0.06 -5.19 -11.07
N PRO A 115 0.69 -5.62 -12.08
CA PRO A 115 2.00 -5.09 -12.52
C PRO A 115 1.87 -3.76 -13.25
N LEU A 116 3.01 -3.07 -13.38
CA LEU A 116 3.03 -1.73 -13.99
C LEU A 116 2.83 -1.73 -15.51
N ARG A 117 2.75 -2.90 -16.14
CA ARG A 117 2.47 -2.97 -17.57
C ARG A 117 1.29 -3.84 -17.87
#